data_3fa5bb79f17e73fb15239b4a83242a32
#
_entry.id   3fa5bb79f17e73fb15239b4a83242a32
#
_cell.length_a   1.000
_cell.length_b   1.000
_cell.length_c   1.000
_cell.angle_alpha   90.00
_cell.angle_beta   90.00
_cell.angle_gamma   90.00
#
_symmetry.space_group_name_H-M   'P 1'
#
loop_
_entity.id
_entity.type
_entity.pdbx_description
1 polymer ?
#
loop_
_entity_poly.entity_id
_entity_poly.type
_entity_poly.pdbx_seq_one_letter_code
_entity_poly.pdbx_strand_id
1 'polypeptide(L)'
;LEAWSANDPYYNKDTKGAQLPIDNALRNALTNLLMRDKNTRMQLGDMTAFINSSLNTRGANDKNGERMANYIFTRAHDTEAQTIIQRIIRDRINPNLFGYNFTRDEIKKAFEIYNEDIDKAHKTYASYNLPSVYALMLTNKDSVTRVYYGDLYREDGHYMAKKTPYFDAIDTLLRARIKYVAGGQDMEVKKVGNDGLLTSVRYGKGANNRTDWGTSETRTQGMGVIMTNNYDFRLGSNETVTMNMGRAHRNQLYRPLLLTTKDGIATYLNDSDVPKNLLKRTDWNGNLTFNANDVFGVENVQVSGYLGVWVPYGAKA
;
A
#
# COMPACT_ATOMS: atom_id res chain seq x y z
N LEU A 1 16.48 3.46 -15.64
CA LEU A 1 16.64 2.12 -16.24
C LEU A 1 15.81 1.12 -15.43
N GLU A 2 14.96 0.37 -16.08
CA GLU A 2 14.18 -0.72 -15.48
C GLU A 2 14.90 -2.03 -15.78
N ALA A 3 15.23 -2.77 -14.73
CA ALA A 3 15.76 -4.12 -14.83
C ALA A 3 14.72 -5.11 -14.29
N TRP A 4 14.37 -6.11 -15.09
CA TRP A 4 13.35 -7.10 -14.75
C TRP A 4 13.82 -8.11 -13.71
N SER A 5 15.12 -8.29 -13.58
CA SER A 5 15.70 -9.17 -12.56
C SER A 5 16.99 -8.59 -11.99
N ALA A 6 17.35 -9.03 -10.78
CA ALA A 6 18.60 -8.66 -10.13
C ALA A 6 19.83 -9.11 -10.92
N ASN A 7 19.69 -10.18 -11.72
CA ASN A 7 20.77 -10.83 -12.48
C ASN A 7 20.66 -10.62 -13.98
N ASP A 8 19.98 -9.54 -14.44
CA ASP A 8 19.90 -9.25 -15.85
C ASP A 8 21.29 -8.87 -16.39
N PRO A 9 21.92 -9.72 -17.23
CA PRO A 9 23.32 -9.53 -17.64
C PRO A 9 23.50 -8.31 -18.53
N TYR A 10 22.47 -7.87 -19.24
CA TYR A 10 22.51 -6.70 -20.10
C TYR A 10 22.68 -5.43 -19.27
N TYR A 11 21.83 -5.25 -18.26
CA TYR A 11 21.89 -4.07 -17.40
C TYR A 11 23.07 -4.11 -16.42
N ASN A 12 23.44 -5.27 -15.91
CA ASN A 12 24.60 -5.43 -15.03
C ASN A 12 25.91 -5.03 -15.71
N LYS A 13 26.07 -5.38 -16.98
CA LYS A 13 27.26 -5.07 -17.75
C LYS A 13 27.43 -3.56 -17.97
N ASP A 14 26.34 -2.88 -18.34
CA ASP A 14 26.41 -1.48 -18.77
C ASP A 14 26.31 -0.48 -17.62
N THR A 15 25.63 -0.82 -16.55
CA THR A 15 25.40 0.08 -15.41
C THR A 15 26.39 -0.12 -14.27
N LYS A 16 27.25 -1.13 -14.33
CA LYS A 16 28.24 -1.47 -13.30
C LYS A 16 27.64 -1.54 -11.88
N GLY A 17 26.44 -2.10 -11.76
CA GLY A 17 25.74 -2.25 -10.49
C GLY A 17 24.96 -1.00 -10.02
N ALA A 18 24.87 0.04 -10.85
CA ALA A 18 24.07 1.25 -10.54
C ALA A 18 22.56 1.09 -10.84
N GLN A 19 22.11 -0.09 -11.19
CA GLN A 19 20.71 -0.39 -11.48
C GLN A 19 19.89 -0.64 -10.21
N LEU A 20 18.58 -0.48 -10.37
CA LEU A 20 17.58 -0.87 -9.37
C LEU A 20 16.76 -2.05 -9.92
N PRO A 21 17.14 -3.29 -9.63
CA PRO A 21 16.40 -4.47 -10.10
C PRO A 21 15.00 -4.52 -9.48
N ILE A 22 14.02 -4.97 -10.28
CA ILE A 22 12.65 -5.11 -9.81
C ILE A 22 12.57 -6.25 -8.79
N ASP A 23 12.00 -5.97 -7.63
CA ASP A 23 11.69 -6.98 -6.62
C ASP A 23 10.38 -7.69 -6.98
N ASN A 24 10.46 -8.65 -7.88
CA ASN A 24 9.31 -9.42 -8.33
C ASN A 24 8.70 -10.26 -7.20
N ALA A 25 9.47 -10.74 -6.25
CA ALA A 25 8.95 -11.51 -5.13
C ALA A 25 8.03 -10.66 -4.25
N LEU A 26 8.49 -9.48 -3.81
CA LEU A 26 7.69 -8.56 -3.03
C LEU A 26 6.53 -7.99 -3.83
N ARG A 27 6.76 -7.59 -5.09
CA ARG A 27 5.72 -7.06 -5.98
C ARG A 27 4.58 -8.05 -6.17
N ASN A 28 4.87 -9.30 -6.51
CA ASN A 28 3.86 -10.32 -6.74
C ASN A 28 3.09 -10.65 -5.46
N ALA A 29 3.78 -10.81 -4.33
CA ALA A 29 3.12 -11.06 -3.06
C ALA A 29 2.18 -9.91 -2.66
N LEU A 30 2.61 -8.66 -2.85
CA LEU A 30 1.81 -7.46 -2.56
C LEU A 30 0.58 -7.35 -3.48
N THR A 31 0.76 -7.51 -4.78
CA THR A 31 -0.34 -7.41 -5.75
C THR A 31 -1.36 -8.53 -5.56
N ASN A 32 -0.92 -9.76 -5.31
CA ASN A 32 -1.79 -10.89 -5.01
C ASN A 32 -2.59 -10.67 -3.71
N LEU A 33 -1.91 -10.21 -2.64
CA LEU A 33 -2.56 -9.89 -1.37
C LEU A 33 -3.66 -8.85 -1.51
N LEU A 34 -3.48 -7.86 -2.39
CA LEU A 34 -4.35 -6.68 -2.47
C LEU A 34 -5.25 -6.66 -3.72
N MET A 35 -5.48 -7.81 -4.34
CA MET A 35 -6.55 -7.96 -5.33
C MET A 35 -7.92 -7.71 -4.71
N ARG A 36 -8.78 -7.00 -5.42
CA ARG A 36 -10.16 -6.74 -4.99
C ARG A 36 -11.06 -7.97 -5.19
N ASP A 37 -10.81 -8.78 -6.20
CA ASP A 37 -11.54 -10.03 -6.38
C ASP A 37 -11.21 -11.03 -5.26
N LYS A 38 -12.22 -11.33 -4.45
CA LYS A 38 -12.10 -12.20 -3.27
C LYS A 38 -11.60 -13.60 -3.61
N ASN A 39 -12.10 -14.18 -4.69
CA ASN A 39 -11.75 -15.54 -5.06
C ASN A 39 -10.31 -15.66 -5.52
N THR A 40 -9.86 -14.74 -6.35
CA THR A 40 -8.47 -14.68 -6.80
C THR A 40 -7.52 -14.40 -5.63
N ARG A 41 -7.88 -13.48 -4.75
CA ARG A 41 -7.10 -13.16 -3.56
C ARG A 41 -6.96 -14.33 -2.60
N MET A 42 -8.04 -15.07 -2.35
CA MET A 42 -8.00 -16.27 -1.49
C MET A 42 -7.10 -17.37 -2.03
N GLN A 43 -6.95 -17.45 -3.34
CA GLN A 43 -6.07 -18.44 -3.99
C GLN A 43 -4.61 -18.00 -4.03
N LEU A 44 -4.34 -16.70 -4.20
CA LEU A 44 -3.02 -16.16 -4.53
C LEU A 44 -2.44 -15.27 -3.42
N GLY A 45 -3.28 -14.68 -2.58
CA GLY A 45 -2.86 -13.64 -1.63
C GLY A 45 -2.81 -14.12 -0.18
N ASP A 46 -1.62 -14.08 0.43
CA ASP A 46 -1.40 -14.42 1.83
C ASP A 46 -0.55 -13.33 2.50
N MET A 47 -1.01 -12.87 3.67
CA MET A 47 -0.29 -11.86 4.47
C MET A 47 1.06 -12.38 4.96
N THR A 48 1.16 -13.67 5.31
CA THR A 48 2.42 -14.29 5.71
C THR A 48 3.40 -14.35 4.54
N ALA A 49 2.93 -14.71 3.35
CA ALA A 49 3.74 -14.73 2.14
C ALA A 49 4.25 -13.32 1.79
N PHE A 50 3.41 -12.28 1.97
CA PHE A 50 3.83 -10.89 1.78
C PHE A 50 4.96 -10.50 2.76
N ILE A 51 4.79 -10.78 4.07
CA ILE A 51 5.83 -10.48 5.07
C ILE A 51 7.14 -11.19 4.73
N ASN A 52 7.07 -12.48 4.38
CA ASN A 52 8.24 -13.28 4.05
C ASN A 52 8.93 -12.84 2.75
N SER A 53 8.22 -12.16 1.86
CA SER A 53 8.77 -11.62 0.63
C SER A 53 9.50 -10.29 0.83
N SER A 54 9.31 -9.61 1.96
CA SER A 54 9.99 -8.35 2.26
C SER A 54 11.48 -8.56 2.51
N LEU A 55 12.32 -7.66 2.03
CA LEU A 55 13.77 -7.66 2.32
C LEU A 55 14.06 -7.57 3.81
N ASN A 56 13.19 -6.92 4.59
CA ASN A 56 13.29 -6.89 6.04
C ASN A 56 13.28 -8.30 6.68
N THR A 57 12.63 -9.25 6.04
CA THR A 57 12.53 -10.65 6.50
C THR A 57 13.57 -11.57 5.83
N ARG A 58 13.73 -11.47 4.51
CA ARG A 58 14.61 -12.38 3.75
C ARG A 58 16.07 -11.92 3.67
N GLY A 59 16.39 -10.72 4.19
CA GLY A 59 17.71 -10.14 4.18
C GLY A 59 18.02 -9.28 2.95
N ALA A 60 19.08 -8.49 3.02
CA ALA A 60 19.46 -7.50 2.01
C ALA A 60 20.36 -8.06 0.91
N ASN A 61 20.93 -9.24 1.09
CA ASN A 61 21.82 -9.92 0.14
C ASN A 61 21.33 -11.36 -0.10
N ASP A 62 21.61 -11.87 -1.26
CA ASP A 62 21.42 -13.29 -1.54
C ASP A 62 22.54 -14.16 -0.91
N LYS A 63 22.47 -15.48 -1.17
CA LYS A 63 23.47 -16.44 -0.66
C LYS A 63 24.89 -16.22 -1.19
N ASN A 64 25.02 -15.50 -2.31
CA ASN A 64 26.30 -15.19 -2.94
C ASN A 64 26.83 -13.80 -2.56
N GLY A 65 26.10 -13.06 -1.70
CA GLY A 65 26.44 -11.69 -1.33
C GLY A 65 25.98 -10.63 -2.34
N GLU A 66 25.23 -11.02 -3.36
CA GLU A 66 24.67 -10.09 -4.33
C GLU A 66 23.55 -9.24 -3.69
N ARG A 67 23.44 -7.99 -4.17
CA ARG A 67 22.39 -7.10 -3.68
C ARG A 67 21.01 -7.59 -4.12
N MET A 68 20.11 -7.75 -3.17
CA MET A 68 18.73 -8.12 -3.46
C MET A 68 17.99 -7.00 -4.20
N ALA A 69 17.12 -7.38 -5.13
CA ALA A 69 16.23 -6.46 -5.81
C ALA A 69 15.30 -5.77 -4.80
N ASN A 70 15.12 -4.46 -4.94
CA ASN A 70 14.30 -3.65 -4.04
C ASN A 70 13.47 -2.57 -4.74
N TYR A 71 13.51 -2.50 -6.06
CA TYR A 71 12.67 -1.59 -6.84
C TYR A 71 11.29 -2.19 -7.00
N ILE A 72 10.26 -1.47 -6.58
CA ILE A 72 8.89 -1.98 -6.56
C ILE A 72 7.90 -0.98 -7.18
N PHE A 73 6.93 -1.52 -7.89
CA PHE A 73 5.76 -0.80 -8.40
C PHE A 73 4.59 -1.78 -8.54
N THR A 74 3.37 -1.26 -8.53
CA THR A 74 2.17 -2.08 -8.70
C THR A 74 1.78 -2.17 -10.16
N ARG A 75 1.73 -1.02 -10.82
CA ARG A 75 1.32 -0.89 -12.22
C ARG A 75 2.34 -0.11 -13.03
N ALA A 76 2.38 -0.42 -14.31
CA ALA A 76 3.16 0.28 -15.32
C ALA A 76 2.34 0.38 -16.61
N HIS A 77 2.74 1.28 -17.51
CA HIS A 77 2.05 1.50 -18.79
C HIS A 77 2.09 0.27 -19.70
N ASP A 78 3.13 -0.53 -19.61
CA ASP A 78 3.43 -1.66 -20.49
C ASP A 78 3.04 -3.02 -19.88
N THR A 79 2.62 -3.06 -18.63
CA THR A 79 2.21 -4.29 -17.97
C THR A 79 0.71 -4.25 -17.64
N GLU A 80 0.36 -3.96 -16.41
CA GLU A 80 -1.01 -4.06 -15.94
C GLU A 80 -1.96 -3.08 -16.64
N ALA A 81 -1.50 -1.86 -16.97
CA ALA A 81 -2.36 -0.88 -17.64
C ALA A 81 -2.72 -1.34 -19.05
N GLN A 82 -1.74 -1.80 -19.86
CA GLN A 82 -2.03 -2.34 -21.20
C GLN A 82 -2.87 -3.60 -21.13
N THR A 83 -2.60 -4.50 -20.19
CA THR A 83 -3.38 -5.74 -20.00
C THR A 83 -4.84 -5.42 -19.67
N ILE A 84 -5.08 -4.45 -18.79
CA ILE A 84 -6.44 -4.01 -18.44
C ILE A 84 -7.14 -3.40 -19.65
N ILE A 85 -6.50 -2.50 -20.37
CA ILE A 85 -7.06 -1.86 -21.56
C ILE A 85 -7.34 -2.88 -22.66
N GLN A 86 -6.41 -3.79 -22.93
CA GLN A 86 -6.63 -4.89 -23.87
C GLN A 86 -7.87 -5.74 -23.49
N ARG A 87 -8.01 -6.07 -22.20
CA ARG A 87 -9.16 -6.82 -21.70
C ARG A 87 -10.46 -6.06 -21.93
N ILE A 88 -10.51 -4.76 -21.61
CA ILE A 88 -11.69 -3.93 -21.85
C ILE A 88 -12.05 -3.90 -23.32
N ILE A 89 -11.06 -3.71 -24.20
CA ILE A 89 -11.30 -3.69 -25.64
C ILE A 89 -11.91 -5.01 -26.10
N ARG A 90 -11.33 -6.13 -25.69
CA ARG A 90 -11.84 -7.46 -26.06
C ARG A 90 -13.24 -7.74 -25.52
N ASP A 91 -13.50 -7.37 -24.28
CA ASP A 91 -14.78 -7.66 -23.62
C ASP A 91 -15.92 -6.75 -24.09
N ARG A 92 -15.62 -5.50 -24.49
CA ARG A 92 -16.64 -4.47 -24.65
C ARG A 92 -16.65 -3.73 -26.01
N ILE A 93 -15.61 -3.82 -26.79
CA ILE A 93 -15.43 -3.00 -28.01
C ILE A 93 -15.17 -3.88 -29.23
N ASN A 94 -14.17 -4.74 -29.17
CA ASN A 94 -13.72 -5.58 -30.28
C ASN A 94 -13.41 -7.01 -29.80
N PRO A 95 -14.38 -7.92 -29.81
CA PRO A 95 -14.18 -9.31 -29.38
C PRO A 95 -13.16 -10.09 -30.23
N ASN A 96 -12.88 -9.63 -31.44
CA ASN A 96 -11.93 -10.25 -32.35
C ASN A 96 -10.51 -9.67 -32.23
N LEU A 97 -10.25 -8.83 -31.22
CA LEU A 97 -8.93 -8.24 -31.02
C LEU A 97 -7.86 -9.31 -30.87
N PHE A 98 -6.85 -9.26 -31.74
CA PHE A 98 -5.67 -10.11 -31.67
C PHE A 98 -4.47 -9.33 -31.13
N GLY A 99 -3.88 -9.84 -30.05
CA GLY A 99 -2.72 -9.20 -29.43
C GLY A 99 -3.00 -7.78 -28.94
N TYR A 100 -2.13 -6.85 -29.32
CA TYR A 100 -2.21 -5.43 -28.98
C TYR A 100 -2.51 -4.54 -30.20
N ASN A 101 -3.13 -5.11 -31.24
CA ASN A 101 -3.46 -4.39 -32.48
C ASN A 101 -4.74 -3.57 -32.36
N PHE A 102 -4.80 -2.66 -31.41
CA PHE A 102 -5.93 -1.78 -31.21
C PHE A 102 -5.70 -0.37 -31.79
N THR A 103 -6.78 0.25 -32.22
CA THR A 103 -6.80 1.60 -32.77
C THR A 103 -6.80 2.66 -31.64
N ARG A 104 -6.50 3.91 -32.01
CA ARG A 104 -6.60 5.05 -31.05
C ARG A 104 -8.01 5.21 -30.49
N ASP A 105 -9.04 5.00 -31.32
CA ASP A 105 -10.44 5.14 -30.88
C ASP A 105 -10.84 4.02 -29.90
N GLU A 106 -10.37 2.79 -30.12
CA GLU A 106 -10.57 1.68 -29.19
C GLU A 106 -9.87 1.95 -27.85
N ILE A 107 -8.64 2.46 -27.86
CA ILE A 107 -7.92 2.86 -26.64
C ILE A 107 -8.70 3.94 -25.89
N LYS A 108 -9.14 4.98 -26.58
CA LYS A 108 -9.89 6.09 -25.97
C LYS A 108 -11.17 5.59 -25.30
N LYS A 109 -11.97 4.79 -26.00
CA LYS A 109 -13.17 4.18 -25.44
C LYS A 109 -12.88 3.27 -24.25
N ALA A 110 -11.79 2.52 -24.31
CA ALA A 110 -11.38 1.65 -23.21
C ALA A 110 -10.99 2.45 -21.96
N PHE A 111 -10.29 3.58 -22.10
CA PHE A 111 -10.02 4.47 -20.98
C PHE A 111 -11.28 5.14 -20.42
N GLU A 112 -12.26 5.48 -21.24
CA GLU A 112 -13.56 5.96 -20.77
C GLU A 112 -14.24 4.91 -19.89
N ILE A 113 -14.31 3.64 -20.35
CA ILE A 113 -14.87 2.51 -19.59
C ILE A 113 -14.06 2.26 -18.30
N TYR A 114 -12.74 2.32 -18.37
CA TYR A 114 -11.88 2.16 -17.20
C TYR A 114 -12.08 3.27 -16.17
N ASN A 115 -12.19 4.52 -16.63
CA ASN A 115 -12.45 5.67 -15.76
C ASN A 115 -13.81 5.58 -15.07
N GLU A 116 -14.83 5.05 -15.74
CA GLU A 116 -16.13 4.76 -15.11
C GLU A 116 -16.04 3.62 -14.11
N ASP A 117 -15.21 2.60 -14.39
CA ASP A 117 -15.04 1.45 -13.51
C ASP A 117 -14.35 1.83 -12.20
N ILE A 118 -13.34 2.69 -12.23
CA ILE A 118 -12.67 3.14 -11.01
C ILE A 118 -13.54 3.97 -10.08
N ASP A 119 -14.65 4.53 -10.57
CA ASP A 119 -15.63 5.27 -9.76
C ASP A 119 -16.68 4.38 -9.08
N LYS A 120 -16.71 3.10 -9.39
CA LYS A 120 -17.65 2.14 -8.79
C LYS A 120 -17.05 1.51 -7.51
N ALA A 121 -17.89 1.13 -6.57
CA ALA A 121 -17.48 0.29 -5.45
C ALA A 121 -17.12 -1.12 -5.93
N HIS A 122 -18.03 -1.76 -6.67
CA HIS A 122 -17.76 -3.03 -7.34
C HIS A 122 -17.10 -2.78 -8.69
N LYS A 123 -15.85 -3.17 -8.82
CA LYS A 123 -15.04 -2.95 -10.02
C LYS A 123 -14.93 -4.21 -10.86
N THR A 124 -15.00 -4.04 -12.18
CA THR A 124 -14.83 -5.14 -13.14
C THR A 124 -13.40 -5.25 -13.62
N TYR A 125 -12.72 -4.12 -13.82
CA TYR A 125 -11.42 -4.04 -14.45
C TYR A 125 -10.32 -3.54 -13.52
N ALA A 126 -10.61 -2.60 -12.62
CA ALA A 126 -9.65 -2.09 -11.65
C ALA A 126 -9.41 -3.13 -10.53
N SER A 127 -8.29 -3.85 -10.62
CA SER A 127 -8.08 -5.10 -9.88
C SER A 127 -7.56 -4.93 -8.46
N TYR A 128 -6.96 -3.77 -8.10
CA TYR A 128 -6.21 -3.65 -6.85
C TYR A 128 -6.78 -2.64 -5.86
N ASN A 129 -6.56 -2.89 -4.58
CA ASN A 129 -6.77 -1.95 -3.48
C ASN A 129 -5.63 -0.93 -3.43
N LEU A 130 -5.60 0.03 -4.36
CA LEU A 130 -4.45 0.92 -4.57
C LEU A 130 -4.02 1.70 -3.32
N PRO A 131 -4.90 2.32 -2.51
CA PRO A 131 -4.45 2.99 -1.29
C PRO A 131 -3.72 2.06 -0.32
N SER A 132 -4.18 0.83 -0.15
CA SER A 132 -3.53 -0.17 0.71
C SER A 132 -2.21 -0.65 0.12
N VAL A 133 -2.13 -0.82 -1.20
CA VAL A 133 -0.88 -1.12 -1.91
C VAL A 133 0.16 -0.05 -1.64
N TYR A 134 -0.20 1.22 -1.85
CA TYR A 134 0.72 2.35 -1.63
C TYR A 134 1.09 2.52 -0.15
N ALA A 135 0.15 2.26 0.78
CA ALA A 135 0.45 2.29 2.21
C ALA A 135 1.56 1.28 2.57
N LEU A 136 1.48 0.04 2.08
CA LEU A 136 2.50 -0.97 2.34
C LEU A 136 3.81 -0.72 1.57
N MET A 137 3.75 -0.28 0.31
CA MET A 137 4.95 0.02 -0.47
C MET A 137 5.72 1.23 0.08
N LEU A 138 5.03 2.34 0.33
CA LEU A 138 5.66 3.59 0.76
C LEU A 138 6.18 3.53 2.19
N THR A 139 5.67 2.62 3.01
CA THR A 139 6.16 2.39 4.39
C THR A 139 7.22 1.30 4.48
N ASN A 140 7.40 0.49 3.44
CA ASN A 140 8.42 -0.56 3.46
C ASN A 140 9.82 0.05 3.59
N LYS A 141 10.64 -0.55 4.49
CA LYS A 141 11.96 -0.05 4.87
C LYS A 141 12.95 -0.08 3.72
N ASP A 142 12.91 -1.13 2.92
CA ASP A 142 13.96 -1.43 1.95
C ASP A 142 13.53 -1.21 0.50
N SER A 143 12.27 -0.79 0.27
CA SER A 143 11.74 -0.62 -1.08
C SER A 143 12.00 0.77 -1.65
N VAL A 144 12.49 0.80 -2.88
CA VAL A 144 12.46 1.98 -3.76
C VAL A 144 11.18 1.90 -4.58
N THR A 145 10.24 2.78 -4.27
CA THR A 145 8.88 2.72 -4.81
C THR A 145 8.70 3.66 -5.99
N ARG A 146 8.16 3.15 -7.10
CA ARG A 146 7.65 3.96 -8.20
C ARG A 146 6.14 4.14 -8.06
N VAL A 147 5.69 5.38 -8.16
CA VAL A 147 4.27 5.74 -8.26
C VAL A 147 3.88 5.82 -9.73
N TYR A 148 2.83 5.11 -10.11
CA TYR A 148 2.32 5.17 -11.48
C TYR A 148 1.41 6.37 -11.67
N TYR A 149 1.61 7.12 -12.75
CA TYR A 149 0.83 8.31 -13.08
C TYR A 149 -0.68 8.05 -13.13
N GLY A 150 -1.11 6.96 -13.78
CA GLY A 150 -2.51 6.57 -13.92
C GLY A 150 -3.20 6.16 -12.61
N ASP A 151 -2.46 6.04 -11.49
CA ASP A 151 -3.05 5.87 -10.16
C ASP A 151 -3.40 7.21 -9.50
N LEU A 152 -2.77 8.29 -9.95
CA LEU A 152 -3.02 9.66 -9.49
C LEU A 152 -4.01 10.41 -10.38
N TYR A 153 -3.80 10.33 -11.69
CA TYR A 153 -4.57 11.08 -12.66
C TYR A 153 -5.19 10.17 -13.70
N ARG A 154 -6.38 10.53 -14.16
CA ARG A 154 -7.10 9.79 -15.21
C ARG A 154 -6.42 9.98 -16.54
N GLU A 155 -6.39 8.92 -17.31
CA GLU A 155 -5.97 8.96 -18.70
C GLU A 155 -7.19 9.31 -19.57
N ASP A 156 -7.43 10.61 -19.77
CA ASP A 156 -8.53 11.17 -20.56
C ASP A 156 -8.06 12.03 -21.73
N GLY A 157 -6.76 11.95 -22.05
CA GLY A 157 -6.14 12.76 -23.11
C GLY A 157 -5.66 14.13 -22.64
N HIS A 158 -5.88 14.51 -21.38
CA HIS A 158 -5.45 15.78 -20.81
C HIS A 158 -4.50 15.55 -19.64
N TYR A 159 -3.29 16.08 -19.74
CA TYR A 159 -2.25 15.90 -18.71
C TYR A 159 -2.65 16.51 -17.37
N MET A 160 -2.69 15.71 -16.32
CA MET A 160 -3.01 16.09 -14.93
C MET A 160 -4.34 16.82 -14.74
N ALA A 161 -5.30 16.68 -15.67
CA ALA A 161 -6.55 17.45 -15.62
C ALA A 161 -7.52 16.90 -14.58
N LYS A 162 -7.63 15.58 -14.47
CA LYS A 162 -8.60 14.94 -13.57
C LYS A 162 -7.93 13.94 -12.65
N LYS A 163 -8.14 14.09 -11.35
CA LYS A 163 -7.69 13.15 -10.32
C LYS A 163 -8.47 11.84 -10.38
N THR A 164 -7.80 10.75 -10.03
CA THR A 164 -8.48 9.49 -9.73
C THR A 164 -9.11 9.55 -8.33
N PRO A 165 -10.01 8.62 -7.98
CA PRO A 165 -10.52 8.51 -6.60
C PRO A 165 -9.43 8.21 -5.56
N TYR A 166 -8.27 7.75 -6.00
CA TYR A 166 -7.15 7.35 -5.13
C TYR A 166 -6.16 8.47 -4.84
N PHE A 167 -6.25 9.59 -5.58
CA PHE A 167 -5.26 10.67 -5.55
C PHE A 167 -4.96 11.16 -4.14
N ASP A 168 -5.98 11.55 -3.38
CA ASP A 168 -5.78 12.19 -2.08
C ASP A 168 -5.15 11.22 -1.07
N ALA A 169 -5.51 9.93 -1.12
CA ALA A 169 -4.88 8.91 -0.29
C ALA A 169 -3.41 8.69 -0.66
N ILE A 170 -3.07 8.60 -1.95
CA ILE A 170 -1.70 8.37 -2.42
C ILE A 170 -0.83 9.60 -2.16
N ASP A 171 -1.30 10.82 -2.45
CA ASP A 171 -0.57 12.08 -2.17
C ASP A 171 -0.29 12.23 -0.67
N THR A 172 -1.28 11.92 0.18
CA THR A 172 -1.12 11.92 1.63
C THR A 172 -0.04 10.94 2.08
N LEU A 173 0.01 9.74 1.52
CA LEU A 173 1.03 8.74 1.83
C LEU A 173 2.43 9.15 1.35
N LEU A 174 2.54 9.81 0.20
CA LEU A 174 3.80 10.35 -0.30
C LEU A 174 4.37 11.42 0.64
N ARG A 175 3.54 12.34 1.11
CA ARG A 175 3.92 13.34 2.12
C ARG A 175 4.31 12.69 3.44
N ALA A 176 3.57 11.67 3.87
CA ALA A 176 3.85 10.93 5.08
C ALA A 176 5.19 10.16 5.01
N ARG A 177 5.55 9.61 3.84
CA ARG A 177 6.83 8.95 3.65
C ARG A 177 7.98 9.89 3.96
N ILE A 178 7.91 11.15 3.52
CA ILE A 178 8.96 12.14 3.77
C ILE A 178 9.01 12.51 5.25
N LYS A 179 7.87 12.68 5.90
CA LYS A 179 7.78 13.21 7.25
C LYS A 179 7.94 12.17 8.35
N TYR A 180 7.33 10.99 8.20
CA TYR A 180 7.17 10.03 9.29
C TYR A 180 7.91 8.69 9.10
N VAL A 181 8.25 8.33 7.85
CA VAL A 181 8.78 6.99 7.56
C VAL A 181 10.29 6.96 7.78
N ALA A 182 10.70 6.47 8.95
CA ALA A 182 12.10 6.30 9.34
C ALA A 182 12.25 5.15 10.35
N GLY A 183 13.51 4.78 10.61
CA GLY A 183 13.85 3.73 11.59
C GLY A 183 13.59 2.30 11.10
N GLY A 184 13.60 1.37 12.02
CA GLY A 184 13.30 -0.04 11.75
C GLY A 184 11.86 -0.27 11.35
N GLN A 185 11.57 -1.47 10.85
CA GLN A 185 10.23 -1.92 10.49
C GLN A 185 9.90 -3.24 11.15
N ASP A 186 8.67 -3.36 11.60
CA ASP A 186 8.07 -4.64 11.98
C ASP A 186 6.73 -4.83 11.28
N MET A 187 6.44 -6.07 10.88
CA MET A 187 5.17 -6.44 10.26
C MET A 187 4.64 -7.69 10.96
N GLU A 188 3.37 -7.66 11.35
CA GLU A 188 2.74 -8.76 12.06
C GLU A 188 1.39 -9.12 11.42
N VAL A 189 1.18 -10.42 11.22
CA VAL A 189 -0.16 -10.95 10.93
C VAL A 189 -0.89 -11.09 12.26
N LYS A 190 -1.97 -10.34 12.42
CA LYS A 190 -2.78 -10.34 13.65
C LYS A 190 -3.91 -11.38 13.58
N LYS A 191 -4.39 -11.65 12.37
CA LYS A 191 -5.35 -12.73 12.07
C LYS A 191 -4.98 -13.36 10.75
N VAL A 192 -5.16 -14.66 10.63
CA VAL A 192 -4.82 -15.47 9.45
C VAL A 192 -6.08 -15.84 8.66
N GLY A 193 -5.88 -16.32 7.42
CA GLY A 193 -6.95 -16.81 6.56
C GLY A 193 -7.77 -15.68 5.93
N ASN A 194 -9.05 -15.97 5.67
CA ASN A 194 -9.98 -15.00 5.05
C ASN A 194 -10.23 -13.75 5.91
N ASP A 195 -10.00 -13.87 7.21
CA ASP A 195 -10.09 -12.77 8.17
C ASP A 195 -8.71 -12.16 8.46
N GLY A 196 -7.81 -12.23 7.50
CA GLY A 196 -6.47 -11.72 7.64
C GLY A 196 -6.44 -10.25 8.03
N LEU A 197 -5.67 -9.93 9.06
CA LEU A 197 -5.39 -8.59 9.52
C LEU A 197 -3.88 -8.44 9.71
N LEU A 198 -3.32 -7.40 9.11
CA LEU A 198 -1.89 -7.11 9.11
C LEU A 198 -1.61 -5.75 9.74
N THR A 199 -0.55 -5.67 10.51
CA THR A 199 0.05 -4.40 10.92
C THR A 199 1.46 -4.27 10.38
N SER A 200 1.83 -3.05 9.96
CA SER A 200 3.19 -2.68 9.56
C SER A 200 3.57 -1.38 10.24
N VAL A 201 4.68 -1.38 10.97
CA VAL A 201 5.10 -0.23 11.79
C VAL A 201 6.51 0.19 11.41
N ARG A 202 6.70 1.51 11.27
CA ARG A 202 8.02 2.17 11.23
C ARG A 202 8.23 2.87 12.55
N TYR A 203 9.37 2.61 13.19
CA TYR A 203 9.60 3.03 14.58
C TYR A 203 10.09 4.47 14.75
N GLY A 204 10.39 5.18 13.66
CA GLY A 204 10.97 6.53 13.71
C GLY A 204 12.52 6.49 13.79
N LYS A 205 13.13 7.59 13.42
CA LYS A 205 14.60 7.73 13.40
C LYS A 205 15.20 7.47 14.79
N GLY A 206 16.24 6.63 14.83
CA GLY A 206 16.91 6.26 16.07
C GLY A 206 16.28 5.10 16.84
N ALA A 207 15.21 4.48 16.33
CA ALA A 207 14.67 3.23 16.84
C ALA A 207 14.64 2.18 15.71
N ASN A 208 15.26 1.02 15.93
CA ASN A 208 15.38 -0.07 14.95
C ASN A 208 14.44 -1.24 15.24
N ASN A 209 13.96 -1.35 16.45
CA ASN A 209 13.05 -2.41 16.89
C ASN A 209 12.08 -1.91 17.99
N ARG A 210 11.13 -2.76 18.37
CA ARG A 210 10.08 -2.42 19.35
C ARG A 210 10.58 -2.15 20.77
N THR A 211 11.80 -2.58 21.12
CA THR A 211 12.36 -2.44 22.47
C THR A 211 13.26 -1.21 22.64
N ASP A 212 13.64 -0.57 21.56
CA ASP A 212 14.48 0.62 21.58
C ASP A 212 13.77 1.80 22.27
N TRP A 213 14.52 2.52 23.10
CA TRP A 213 14.00 3.69 23.79
C TRP A 213 13.86 4.94 22.90
N GLY A 214 14.65 4.98 21.83
CA GLY A 214 14.69 6.11 20.90
C GLY A 214 15.12 7.43 21.55
N THR A 215 14.88 8.51 20.83
CA THR A 215 15.16 9.89 21.23
C THR A 215 13.91 10.75 21.19
N SER A 216 14.01 12.03 21.52
CA SER A 216 12.92 12.99 21.31
C SER A 216 12.55 13.11 19.83
N GLU A 217 13.52 13.02 18.92
CA GLU A 217 13.32 13.04 17.47
C GLU A 217 12.54 11.80 17.02
N THR A 218 12.83 10.62 17.58
CA THR A 218 12.08 9.38 17.30
C THR A 218 10.58 9.59 17.50
N ARG A 219 10.19 10.30 18.55
CA ARG A 219 8.78 10.53 18.90
C ARG A 219 8.03 11.47 17.95
N THR A 220 8.73 12.21 17.09
CA THR A 220 8.11 13.05 16.05
C THR A 220 7.90 12.29 14.74
N GLN A 221 8.41 11.09 14.62
CA GLN A 221 8.35 10.23 13.45
C GLN A 221 7.71 8.89 13.81
N GLY A 222 7.75 7.96 12.86
CA GLY A 222 7.09 6.67 13.01
C GLY A 222 5.70 6.67 12.39
N MET A 223 5.34 5.55 11.80
CA MET A 223 4.04 5.39 11.14
C MET A 223 3.57 3.95 11.28
N GLY A 224 2.31 3.78 11.67
CA GLY A 224 1.67 2.48 11.74
C GLY A 224 0.59 2.33 10.69
N VAL A 225 0.59 1.20 10.02
CA VAL A 225 -0.44 0.77 9.06
C VAL A 225 -1.15 -0.44 9.66
N ILE A 226 -2.47 -0.40 9.72
CA ILE A 226 -3.32 -1.55 10.03
C ILE A 226 -4.29 -1.76 8.87
N MET A 227 -4.34 -2.97 8.32
CA MET A 227 -5.15 -3.25 7.15
C MET A 227 -5.70 -4.67 7.11
N THR A 228 -6.85 -4.82 6.48
CA THR A 228 -7.37 -6.10 5.98
C THR A 228 -7.77 -5.97 4.51
N ASN A 229 -7.63 -7.04 3.78
CA ASN A 229 -8.06 -7.15 2.38
C ASN A 229 -9.46 -7.81 2.24
N ASN A 230 -10.17 -7.99 3.34
CA ASN A 230 -11.50 -8.59 3.35
C ASN A 230 -12.57 -7.55 3.71
N TYR A 231 -13.47 -7.25 2.78
CA TYR A 231 -14.57 -6.30 3.00
C TYR A 231 -15.64 -6.81 4.00
N ASP A 232 -15.68 -8.13 4.24
CA ASP A 232 -16.55 -8.74 5.24
C ASP A 232 -15.91 -8.86 6.62
N PHE A 233 -14.66 -8.38 6.77
CA PHE A 233 -13.93 -8.48 8.03
C PHE A 233 -14.66 -7.80 9.18
N ARG A 234 -14.78 -8.50 10.30
CA ARG A 234 -15.31 -7.95 11.57
C ARG A 234 -14.51 -8.52 12.74
N LEU A 235 -14.16 -7.66 13.67
CA LEU A 235 -13.73 -8.09 15.00
C LEU A 235 -14.95 -8.48 15.84
N GLY A 236 -14.80 -9.46 16.72
CA GLY A 236 -15.81 -9.76 17.72
C GLY A 236 -16.07 -8.57 18.65
N SER A 237 -17.26 -8.45 19.21
CA SER A 237 -17.68 -7.30 20.03
C SER A 237 -16.74 -7.00 21.22
N ASN A 238 -16.12 -8.03 21.79
CA ASN A 238 -15.17 -7.92 22.90
C ASN A 238 -13.71 -8.13 22.46
N GLU A 239 -13.48 -8.22 21.17
CA GLU A 239 -12.16 -8.46 20.64
C GLU A 239 -11.41 -7.16 20.41
N THR A 240 -10.12 -7.17 20.71
CA THR A 240 -9.20 -6.07 20.43
C THR A 240 -7.95 -6.59 19.73
N VAL A 241 -7.37 -5.73 18.91
CA VAL A 241 -6.06 -5.96 18.31
C VAL A 241 -5.13 -4.82 18.64
N THR A 242 -3.84 -5.11 18.75
CA THR A 242 -2.82 -4.11 19.05
C THR A 242 -1.85 -3.95 17.88
N MET A 243 -1.42 -2.71 17.65
CA MET A 243 -0.32 -2.34 16.78
C MET A 243 0.78 -1.74 17.65
N ASN A 244 1.93 -2.39 17.74
CA ASN A 244 3.01 -1.97 18.60
C ASN A 244 3.91 -0.95 17.89
N MET A 245 3.79 0.33 18.30
CA MET A 245 4.57 1.45 17.78
C MET A 245 6.00 1.51 18.35
N GLY A 246 6.35 0.60 19.24
CA GLY A 246 7.65 0.54 19.92
C GLY A 246 7.68 1.32 21.24
N ARG A 247 8.60 0.91 22.11
CA ARG A 247 8.79 1.51 23.45
C ARG A 247 9.13 3.00 23.39
N ALA A 248 9.81 3.45 22.33
CA ALA A 248 10.09 4.87 22.11
C ALA A 248 8.82 5.73 22.12
N HIS A 249 7.71 5.17 21.71
CA HIS A 249 6.41 5.84 21.59
C HIS A 249 5.44 5.57 22.75
N ARG A 250 5.96 5.15 23.90
CA ARG A 250 5.13 4.92 25.11
C ARG A 250 4.35 6.16 25.52
N ASN A 251 3.10 5.98 25.95
CA ASN A 251 2.21 7.06 26.42
C ASN A 251 2.10 8.24 25.44
N GLN A 252 2.20 7.96 24.14
CA GLN A 252 2.15 8.99 23.11
C GLN A 252 0.80 9.04 22.42
N LEU A 253 0.33 10.24 22.12
CA LEU A 253 -0.92 10.45 21.38
C LEU A 253 -0.65 10.28 19.89
N TYR A 254 -1.55 9.54 19.24
CA TYR A 254 -1.56 9.25 17.81
C TYR A 254 -2.86 9.73 17.18
N ARG A 255 -2.79 10.07 15.92
CA ARG A 255 -3.93 10.41 15.09
C ARG A 255 -3.95 9.58 13.81
N PRO A 256 -5.14 9.36 13.23
CA PRO A 256 -5.19 8.83 11.88
C PRO A 256 -4.63 9.86 10.89
N LEU A 257 -3.91 9.37 9.90
CA LEU A 257 -3.53 10.09 8.67
C LEU A 257 -4.50 9.72 7.57
N LEU A 258 -4.80 8.42 7.44
CA LEU A 258 -5.84 7.84 6.60
C LEU A 258 -6.72 6.94 7.45
N LEU A 259 -8.02 6.98 7.22
CA LEU A 259 -8.97 6.12 7.90
C LEU A 259 -10.08 5.70 6.94
N THR A 260 -10.27 4.41 6.78
CA THR A 260 -11.40 3.87 6.02
C THR A 260 -12.71 4.19 6.70
N THR A 261 -13.65 4.72 5.94
CA THR A 261 -15.04 4.96 6.33
C THR A 261 -15.97 4.14 5.41
N LYS A 262 -17.27 4.18 5.66
CA LYS A 262 -18.24 3.53 4.78
C LYS A 262 -18.23 4.12 3.36
N ASP A 263 -17.97 5.42 3.24
CA ASP A 263 -18.09 6.17 1.99
C ASP A 263 -16.76 6.31 1.22
N GLY A 264 -15.63 5.97 1.84
CA GLY A 264 -14.31 6.11 1.24
C GLY A 264 -13.20 6.13 2.28
N ILE A 265 -12.07 6.75 1.94
CA ILE A 265 -10.95 6.98 2.84
C ILE A 265 -10.94 8.45 3.23
N ALA A 266 -11.11 8.73 4.52
CA ALA A 266 -10.87 10.07 5.06
C ALA A 266 -9.37 10.31 5.21
N THR A 267 -8.92 11.50 4.81
CA THR A 267 -7.52 11.96 4.91
C THR A 267 -7.43 13.14 5.88
N TYR A 268 -6.45 13.11 6.78
CA TYR A 268 -6.23 14.14 7.77
C TYR A 268 -4.79 14.64 7.66
N LEU A 269 -4.56 15.74 6.95
CA LEU A 269 -3.22 16.26 6.72
C LEU A 269 -2.63 16.93 7.96
N ASN A 270 -3.46 17.64 8.73
CA ASN A 270 -3.04 18.38 9.93
C ASN A 270 -3.70 17.83 11.18
N ASP A 271 -3.10 18.10 12.33
CA ASP A 271 -3.64 17.71 13.64
C ASP A 271 -5.01 18.34 13.93
N SER A 272 -5.22 19.59 13.47
CA SER A 272 -6.48 20.34 13.60
C SER A 272 -7.65 19.71 12.86
N ASP A 273 -7.37 18.93 11.81
CA ASP A 273 -8.39 18.34 10.95
C ASP A 273 -8.99 17.07 11.56
N VAL A 274 -8.36 16.54 12.63
CA VAL A 274 -8.73 15.26 13.23
C VAL A 274 -9.76 15.46 14.35
N PRO A 275 -10.93 14.82 14.27
CA PRO A 275 -11.87 14.75 15.38
C PRO A 275 -11.22 14.14 16.63
N LYS A 276 -11.41 14.76 17.79
CA LYS A 276 -10.76 14.35 19.05
C LYS A 276 -11.06 12.90 19.45
N ASN A 277 -12.23 12.40 19.13
CA ASN A 277 -12.64 11.02 19.39
C ASN A 277 -11.91 9.98 18.55
N LEU A 278 -11.20 10.39 17.49
CA LEU A 278 -10.36 9.51 16.68
C LEU A 278 -8.92 9.42 17.20
N LEU A 279 -8.55 10.27 18.16
CA LEU A 279 -7.22 10.21 18.76
C LEU A 279 -7.06 8.97 19.62
N LYS A 280 -5.91 8.30 19.51
CA LYS A 280 -5.56 7.14 20.33
C LYS A 280 -4.24 7.37 21.04
N ARG A 281 -4.11 6.82 22.23
CA ARG A 281 -2.86 6.88 23.00
C ARG A 281 -2.25 5.48 23.10
N THR A 282 -0.96 5.38 22.86
CA THR A 282 -0.21 4.16 23.13
C THR A 282 -0.14 3.91 24.65
N ASP A 283 -0.10 2.65 25.02
CA ASP A 283 0.19 2.24 26.39
C ASP A 283 1.69 2.44 26.74
N TRP A 284 2.07 1.96 27.93
CA TRP A 284 3.47 2.01 28.39
C TRP A 284 4.44 1.18 27.51
N ASN A 285 3.95 0.19 26.82
CA ASN A 285 4.73 -0.67 25.90
C ASN A 285 4.72 -0.17 24.45
N GLY A 286 4.03 0.94 24.18
CA GLY A 286 3.90 1.50 22.83
C GLY A 286 2.78 0.88 21.98
N ASN A 287 1.83 0.17 22.57
CA ASN A 287 0.72 -0.42 21.83
C ASN A 287 -0.42 0.58 21.62
N LEU A 288 -0.87 0.71 20.37
CA LEU A 288 -2.18 1.25 20.01
C LEU A 288 -3.19 0.10 19.99
N THR A 289 -4.34 0.28 20.64
CA THR A 289 -5.39 -0.73 20.71
C THR A 289 -6.59 -0.34 19.86
N PHE A 290 -7.10 -1.29 19.11
CA PHE A 290 -8.24 -1.17 18.19
C PHE A 290 -9.30 -2.21 18.53
N ASN A 291 -10.56 -1.80 18.49
CA ASN A 291 -11.72 -2.66 18.72
C ASN A 291 -12.59 -2.79 17.46
N ALA A 292 -13.73 -3.45 17.57
CA ALA A 292 -14.65 -3.70 16.46
C ALA A 292 -15.20 -2.42 15.78
N ASN A 293 -15.25 -1.29 16.49
CA ASN A 293 -15.67 -0.01 15.91
C ASN A 293 -14.53 0.71 15.19
N ASP A 294 -13.29 0.36 15.48
CA ASP A 294 -12.11 0.97 14.89
C ASP A 294 -11.69 0.28 13.57
N VAL A 295 -11.86 -1.04 13.48
CA VAL A 295 -11.42 -1.84 12.34
C VAL A 295 -12.54 -2.75 11.86
N PHE A 296 -13.03 -2.44 10.67
CA PHE A 296 -14.11 -3.18 10.01
C PHE A 296 -13.95 -3.12 8.49
N GLY A 297 -14.18 -4.24 7.82
CA GLY A 297 -14.12 -4.30 6.37
C GLY A 297 -15.29 -3.56 5.72
N VAL A 298 -15.03 -2.92 4.61
CA VAL A 298 -16.04 -2.30 3.73
C VAL A 298 -15.66 -2.52 2.28
N GLU A 299 -16.64 -2.40 1.40
CA GLU A 299 -16.40 -2.25 -0.02
C GLU A 299 -16.94 -0.89 -0.49
N ASN A 300 -16.02 -0.03 -0.91
CA ASN A 300 -16.34 1.28 -1.45
C ASN A 300 -15.44 1.60 -2.66
N VAL A 301 -15.56 2.81 -3.19
CA VAL A 301 -14.81 3.24 -4.39
C VAL A 301 -13.29 3.07 -4.22
N GLN A 302 -12.75 3.33 -3.03
CA GLN A 302 -11.30 3.39 -2.80
C GLN A 302 -10.71 2.10 -2.24
N VAL A 303 -11.47 1.34 -1.46
CA VAL A 303 -10.98 0.15 -0.77
C VAL A 303 -12.00 -0.97 -0.76
N SER A 304 -11.49 -2.22 -0.82
CA SER A 304 -12.23 -3.44 -0.50
C SER A 304 -11.49 -4.11 0.65
N GLY A 305 -11.96 -3.88 1.88
CA GLY A 305 -11.29 -4.22 3.13
C GLY A 305 -11.24 -3.03 4.09
N TYR A 306 -10.12 -2.83 4.75
CA TYR A 306 -9.86 -1.72 5.65
C TYR A 306 -8.42 -1.23 5.52
N LEU A 307 -8.23 0.07 5.63
CA LEU A 307 -6.93 0.72 5.75
C LEU A 307 -7.02 1.81 6.82
N GLY A 308 -6.16 1.71 7.83
CA GLY A 308 -5.90 2.76 8.80
C GLY A 308 -4.40 3.07 8.84
N VAL A 309 -4.04 4.33 8.74
CA VAL A 309 -2.65 4.80 8.83
C VAL A 309 -2.55 5.80 9.96
N TRP A 310 -1.61 5.57 10.89
CA TRP A 310 -1.50 6.29 12.15
C TRP A 310 -0.13 6.92 12.30
N VAL A 311 -0.11 8.19 12.74
CA VAL A 311 1.11 8.98 12.94
C VAL A 311 1.07 9.71 14.29
N PRO A 312 2.23 10.12 14.85
CA PRO A 312 2.27 10.89 16.09
C PRO A 312 1.48 12.19 15.97
N TYR A 313 0.65 12.48 17.00
CA TYR A 313 -0.05 13.74 17.14
C TYR A 313 0.89 14.80 17.73
N GLY A 314 0.82 16.04 17.23
CA GLY A 314 1.69 17.14 17.69
C GLY A 314 3.11 17.06 17.14
N ALA A 315 3.40 16.18 16.18
CA ALA A 315 4.69 16.12 15.51
C ALA A 315 4.89 17.38 14.64
N LYS A 316 5.79 18.26 15.05
CA LYS A 316 6.16 19.45 14.27
C LYS A 316 6.72 19.02 12.91
N ALA A 317 6.44 19.83 11.91
CA ALA A 317 6.93 19.66 10.54
C ALA A 317 8.45 19.77 10.48
#